data_5e799c75f3abea08c2621a907eb8e33c
#
_entry.id   5e799c75f3abea08c2621a907eb8e33c
#
_cell.length_a   1.000
_cell.length_b   1.000
_cell.length_c   1.000
_cell.angle_alpha   90.00
_cell.angle_beta   90.00
_cell.angle_gamma   90.00
#
_symmetry.space_group_name_H-M   'P 1'
#
loop_
_entity.id
_entity.type
_entity.pdbx_description
1 polymer ?
#
loop_
_entity_poly.entity_id
_entity_poly.type
_entity_poly.pdbx_seq_one_letter_code
_entity_poly.pdbx_strand_id
1 'polypeptide(L)'
;MFSLKTKLTILSLFLAFPLLASADYGGQKTSFFVDHNYDSLGREQLTATLLRISPSLYFYIDDSWWSAQSADKQGDVKIVLQDLGEEFENNIYPVLTNAFGNEWRPGIDKDSHITILLHPLKQEAGGYTSTGDEYSRLQVSSSNQREMVYLNADYILSPLASTFLAHEFTHLITFNQKEVKNGVSEDVWLNEGRAEYAPMLLGYNEPYENSNLQRRVRDFLQNPTDSITEWKNEKTDYGVLNLFIQYLVEQYGVRVLGDSLASKKTGIASLNEALAKQGASEDFKQAFTNWTIAVFLNNCSVSKKYCYSNQNLRNLRVSPGINFLPLNS
;
A
#
# COMPACT_ATOMS: atom_id res chain seq x y z
N MET A 1 39.96 69.25 1.14
CA MET A 1 39.63 68.63 -0.14
C MET A 1 39.34 67.16 0.16
N PHE A 2 38.09 66.84 0.55
CA PHE A 2 37.70 65.45 0.94
C PHE A 2 36.84 64.88 -0.19
N SER A 3 37.34 63.80 -0.82
CA SER A 3 36.68 63.05 -1.87
C SER A 3 35.74 62.03 -1.23
N LEU A 4 34.44 62.27 -1.40
CA LEU A 4 33.36 61.34 -0.99
C LEU A 4 33.22 60.28 -2.09
N LYS A 5 33.68 59.04 -1.87
CA LYS A 5 33.45 57.88 -2.78
C LYS A 5 32.10 57.26 -2.39
N THR A 6 31.05 57.53 -3.18
CA THR A 6 29.77 56.89 -3.05
C THR A 6 29.88 55.45 -3.54
N LYS A 7 29.72 54.46 -2.64
CA LYS A 7 29.58 53.04 -3.01
C LYS A 7 28.13 52.78 -3.39
N LEU A 8 27.90 52.50 -4.66
CA LEU A 8 26.59 52.07 -5.17
C LEU A 8 26.46 50.57 -4.86
N THR A 9 25.62 50.23 -3.89
CA THR A 9 25.26 48.82 -3.59
C THR A 9 24.07 48.45 -4.45
N ILE A 10 24.29 47.63 -5.48
CA ILE A 10 23.20 47.06 -6.29
C ILE A 10 22.62 45.90 -5.48
N LEU A 11 21.42 46.13 -4.95
CA LEU A 11 20.61 45.11 -4.30
C LEU A 11 19.85 44.33 -5.40
N SER A 12 20.39 43.16 -5.79
CA SER A 12 19.72 42.24 -6.72
C SER A 12 18.52 41.59 -6.02
N LEU A 13 17.33 42.06 -6.30
CA LEU A 13 16.08 41.48 -5.86
C LEU A 13 15.81 40.24 -6.70
N PHE A 14 16.17 39.03 -6.18
CA PHE A 14 15.72 37.76 -6.76
C PHE A 14 14.20 37.64 -6.53
N LEU A 15 13.41 37.94 -7.52
CA LEU A 15 12.01 37.58 -7.60
C LEU A 15 11.96 36.03 -7.81
N ALA A 16 11.84 35.29 -6.73
CA ALA A 16 11.48 33.88 -6.81
C ALA A 16 10.00 33.82 -7.26
N PHE A 17 9.76 33.66 -8.55
CA PHE A 17 8.45 33.25 -9.02
C PHE A 17 8.21 31.83 -8.48
N PRO A 18 7.10 31.59 -7.77
CA PRO A 18 6.71 30.19 -7.49
C PRO A 18 6.51 29.52 -8.86
N LEU A 19 7.27 28.47 -9.13
CA LEU A 19 6.96 27.53 -10.19
C LEU A 19 5.58 26.94 -9.84
N LEU A 20 4.54 27.45 -10.46
CA LEU A 20 3.22 26.82 -10.40
C LEU A 20 3.38 25.45 -11.04
N ALA A 21 3.12 24.40 -10.27
CA ALA A 21 2.96 23.07 -10.85
C ALA A 21 1.88 23.17 -11.93
N SER A 22 2.20 22.75 -13.14
CA SER A 22 1.23 22.70 -14.21
C SER A 22 0.49 21.39 -14.08
N ALA A 23 -0.81 21.43 -13.81
CA ALA A 23 -1.64 20.24 -13.80
C ALA A 23 -1.55 19.50 -15.14
N ASP A 24 -1.52 18.19 -15.10
CA ASP A 24 -1.50 17.35 -16.28
C ASP A 24 -2.85 17.45 -17.03
N TYR A 25 -2.85 17.25 -18.33
CA TYR A 25 -4.05 17.37 -19.18
C TYR A 25 -4.32 16.08 -19.96
N GLY A 26 -5.58 15.82 -20.26
CA GLY A 26 -6.00 14.63 -21.00
C GLY A 26 -5.30 14.51 -22.36
N GLY A 27 -4.75 13.32 -22.64
CA GLY A 27 -3.96 13.04 -23.84
C GLY A 27 -2.47 13.41 -23.72
N GLN A 28 -2.03 13.97 -22.59
CA GLN A 28 -0.62 14.24 -22.34
C GLN A 28 0.20 12.95 -22.36
N LYS A 29 1.35 13.00 -23.06
CA LYS A 29 2.33 11.91 -23.10
C LYS A 29 3.49 12.23 -22.16
N THR A 30 3.81 11.27 -21.30
CA THR A 30 4.88 11.40 -20.31
C THR A 30 5.75 10.14 -20.33
N SER A 31 7.07 10.32 -20.19
CA SER A 31 7.99 9.20 -19.97
C SER A 31 8.14 8.96 -18.47
N PHE A 32 7.94 7.72 -18.06
CA PHE A 32 8.06 7.28 -16.67
C PHE A 32 9.19 6.28 -16.51
N PHE A 33 9.92 6.38 -15.41
CA PHE A 33 10.74 5.30 -14.92
C PHE A 33 9.86 4.21 -14.33
N VAL A 34 10.24 2.95 -14.55
CA VAL A 34 9.55 1.78 -13.99
C VAL A 34 10.57 0.80 -13.45
N ASP A 35 10.18 -0.04 -12.51
CA ASP A 35 11.08 -1.06 -11.98
C ASP A 35 11.10 -2.28 -12.92
N HIS A 36 12.27 -2.56 -13.51
CA HIS A 36 12.49 -3.69 -14.41
C HIS A 36 12.22 -5.06 -13.75
N ASN A 37 12.25 -5.12 -12.42
CA ASN A 37 11.91 -6.36 -11.70
C ASN A 37 10.41 -6.63 -11.73
N TYR A 38 9.58 -5.61 -11.83
CA TYR A 38 8.13 -5.71 -11.93
C TYR A 38 7.63 -5.65 -13.37
N ASP A 39 8.27 -4.87 -14.25
CA ASP A 39 7.86 -4.76 -15.66
C ASP A 39 7.98 -6.11 -16.39
N SER A 40 6.92 -6.55 -17.08
CA SER A 40 6.89 -7.85 -17.76
C SER A 40 7.89 -7.96 -18.92
N LEU A 41 8.29 -6.81 -19.49
CA LEU A 41 9.27 -6.71 -20.56
C LEU A 41 10.68 -6.35 -20.06
N GLY A 42 10.85 -6.16 -18.75
CA GLY A 42 12.12 -5.79 -18.12
C GLY A 42 12.60 -4.38 -18.47
N ARG A 43 11.69 -3.46 -18.78
CA ARG A 43 12.03 -2.07 -19.11
C ARG A 43 12.37 -1.28 -17.85
N GLU A 44 13.20 -0.25 -17.98
CA GLU A 44 13.48 0.75 -16.95
C GLU A 44 12.72 2.06 -17.18
N GLN A 45 12.18 2.24 -18.38
CA GLN A 45 11.37 3.41 -18.78
C GLN A 45 10.31 3.01 -19.81
N LEU A 46 9.21 3.74 -19.80
CA LEU A 46 8.15 3.65 -20.80
C LEU A 46 7.52 5.00 -21.06
N THR A 47 6.80 5.14 -22.18
CA THR A 47 5.95 6.29 -22.47
C THR A 47 4.50 5.91 -22.23
N ALA A 48 3.77 6.77 -21.52
CA ALA A 48 2.36 6.58 -21.22
C ALA A 48 1.55 7.83 -21.55
N THR A 49 0.30 7.62 -21.93
CA THR A 49 -0.67 8.69 -22.24
C THR A 49 -1.69 8.81 -21.09
N LEU A 50 -1.97 10.04 -20.66
CA LEU A 50 -3.03 10.34 -19.68
C LEU A 50 -4.39 10.13 -20.31
N LEU A 51 -5.06 9.03 -19.98
CA LEU A 51 -6.36 8.67 -20.54
C LEU A 51 -7.53 9.26 -19.75
N ARG A 52 -7.36 9.40 -18.42
CA ARG A 52 -8.45 9.88 -17.56
C ARG A 52 -7.90 10.71 -16.40
N ILE A 53 -8.68 11.73 -16.03
CA ILE A 53 -8.49 12.56 -14.85
C ILE A 53 -9.73 12.40 -13.98
N SER A 54 -9.55 12.11 -12.69
CA SER A 54 -10.58 12.21 -11.64
C SER A 54 -10.17 13.28 -10.64
N PRO A 55 -10.99 13.65 -9.64
CA PRO A 55 -10.63 14.71 -8.69
C PRO A 55 -9.33 14.53 -7.94
N SER A 56 -8.91 13.27 -7.71
CA SER A 56 -7.66 12.95 -6.98
C SER A 56 -6.69 12.06 -7.76
N LEU A 57 -7.04 11.58 -8.97
CA LEU A 57 -6.21 10.63 -9.71
C LEU A 57 -5.96 11.04 -11.15
N TYR A 58 -4.72 10.80 -11.61
CA TYR A 58 -4.34 10.73 -13.02
C TYR A 58 -4.15 9.27 -13.43
N PHE A 59 -4.86 8.81 -14.47
CA PHE A 59 -4.69 7.48 -15.02
C PHE A 59 -3.88 7.54 -16.31
N TYR A 60 -2.61 7.19 -16.21
CA TYR A 60 -1.70 7.00 -17.33
C TYR A 60 -1.67 5.54 -17.75
N ILE A 61 -1.59 5.28 -19.05
CA ILE A 61 -1.50 3.93 -19.59
C ILE A 61 -0.34 3.82 -20.57
N ASP A 62 0.43 2.73 -20.46
CA ASP A 62 1.54 2.41 -21.36
C ASP A 62 1.07 2.44 -22.83
N ASP A 63 1.68 3.30 -23.64
CA ASP A 63 1.33 3.47 -25.06
C ASP A 63 1.47 2.17 -25.86
N SER A 64 2.46 1.35 -25.56
CA SER A 64 2.71 0.10 -26.26
C SER A 64 1.63 -0.95 -25.95
N TRP A 65 1.29 -1.10 -24.66
CA TRP A 65 0.22 -2.00 -24.26
C TRP A 65 -1.14 -1.52 -24.80
N TRP A 66 -1.41 -0.22 -24.68
CA TRP A 66 -2.68 0.37 -25.14
C TRP A 66 -2.93 0.17 -26.62
N SER A 67 -1.92 0.44 -27.47
CA SER A 67 -2.04 0.30 -28.92
C SER A 67 -2.24 -1.14 -29.39
N ALA A 68 -1.85 -2.12 -28.58
CA ALA A 68 -2.04 -3.54 -28.87
C ALA A 68 -3.45 -4.05 -28.52
N GLN A 69 -4.27 -3.27 -27.82
CA GLN A 69 -5.62 -3.70 -27.42
C GLN A 69 -6.63 -3.44 -28.54
N SER A 70 -7.64 -4.32 -28.64
CA SER A 70 -8.80 -4.10 -29.52
C SER A 70 -9.61 -2.87 -29.08
N ALA A 71 -10.38 -2.30 -30.01
CA ALA A 71 -11.24 -1.15 -29.71
C ALA A 71 -12.26 -1.46 -28.59
N ASP A 72 -12.80 -2.68 -28.56
CA ASP A 72 -13.74 -3.12 -27.52
C ASP A 72 -13.05 -3.13 -26.14
N LYS A 73 -11.87 -3.77 -26.04
CA LYS A 73 -11.09 -3.79 -24.78
C LYS A 73 -10.67 -2.39 -24.34
N GLN A 74 -10.30 -1.51 -25.26
CA GLN A 74 -10.04 -0.11 -24.96
C GLN A 74 -11.29 0.60 -24.40
N GLY A 75 -12.46 0.27 -24.92
CA GLY A 75 -13.75 0.76 -24.42
C GLY A 75 -14.00 0.30 -22.98
N ASP A 76 -13.85 -1.00 -22.72
CA ASP A 76 -14.03 -1.60 -21.38
C ASP A 76 -13.06 -0.99 -20.36
N VAL A 77 -11.78 -0.84 -20.72
CA VAL A 77 -10.78 -0.22 -19.84
C VAL A 77 -11.18 1.21 -19.48
N LYS A 78 -11.65 2.03 -20.43
CA LYS A 78 -12.09 3.41 -20.12
C LYS A 78 -13.24 3.44 -19.13
N ILE A 79 -14.18 2.49 -19.21
CA ILE A 79 -15.29 2.36 -18.27
C ILE A 79 -14.71 2.02 -16.89
N VAL A 80 -13.87 0.99 -16.79
CA VAL A 80 -13.27 0.57 -15.51
C VAL A 80 -12.43 1.68 -14.88
N LEU A 81 -11.70 2.48 -15.66
CA LEU A 81 -10.96 3.63 -15.12
C LEU A 81 -11.90 4.71 -14.55
N GLN A 82 -13.11 4.84 -15.10
CA GLN A 82 -14.13 5.71 -14.51
C GLN A 82 -14.59 5.16 -13.17
N ASP A 83 -15.02 3.90 -13.17
CA ASP A 83 -15.56 3.24 -11.98
C ASP A 83 -14.51 3.20 -10.85
N LEU A 84 -13.25 2.94 -11.20
CA LEU A 84 -12.13 2.91 -10.24
C LEU A 84 -11.83 4.30 -9.66
N GLY A 85 -11.94 5.36 -10.48
CA GLY A 85 -11.84 6.74 -10.01
C GLY A 85 -12.98 7.09 -9.04
N GLU A 86 -14.23 6.73 -9.37
CA GLU A 86 -15.38 6.96 -8.51
C GLU A 86 -15.28 6.16 -7.20
N GLU A 87 -14.84 4.91 -7.27
CA GLU A 87 -14.59 4.05 -6.10
C GLU A 87 -13.47 4.62 -5.21
N PHE A 88 -12.42 5.17 -5.80
CA PHE A 88 -11.36 5.81 -5.04
C PHE A 88 -11.89 7.03 -4.25
N GLU A 89 -12.61 7.92 -4.90
CA GLU A 89 -13.13 9.13 -4.26
C GLU A 89 -14.18 8.84 -3.18
N ASN A 90 -15.07 7.88 -3.43
CA ASN A 90 -16.23 7.66 -2.58
C ASN A 90 -16.00 6.63 -1.47
N ASN A 91 -15.03 5.73 -1.61
CA ASN A 91 -14.82 4.63 -0.69
C ASN A 91 -13.33 4.52 -0.27
N ILE A 92 -12.40 4.29 -1.21
CA ILE A 92 -11.00 3.99 -0.86
C ILE A 92 -10.38 5.15 -0.08
N TYR A 93 -10.40 6.35 -0.64
CA TYR A 93 -9.76 7.53 -0.04
C TYR A 93 -10.32 7.85 1.35
N PRO A 94 -11.63 8.07 1.53
CA PRO A 94 -12.17 8.44 2.84
C PRO A 94 -12.01 7.36 3.91
N VAL A 95 -12.15 6.09 3.56
CA VAL A 95 -12.02 4.99 4.53
C VAL A 95 -10.58 4.82 4.98
N LEU A 96 -9.64 4.76 4.04
CA LEU A 96 -8.23 4.53 4.38
C LEU A 96 -7.58 5.73 5.06
N THR A 97 -7.90 6.96 4.61
CA THR A 97 -7.37 8.16 5.28
C THR A 97 -7.94 8.36 6.67
N ASN A 98 -9.18 7.97 6.92
CA ASN A 98 -9.76 7.97 8.28
C ASN A 98 -9.08 6.94 9.19
N ALA A 99 -8.68 5.77 8.67
CA ALA A 99 -8.04 4.72 9.45
C ALA A 99 -6.54 4.96 9.69
N PHE A 100 -5.83 5.48 8.67
CA PHE A 100 -4.37 5.50 8.61
C PHE A 100 -3.77 6.90 8.47
N GLY A 101 -4.57 7.93 8.22
CA GLY A 101 -4.09 9.27 7.89
C GLY A 101 -3.85 9.44 6.38
N ASN A 102 -3.44 10.64 5.97
CA ASN A 102 -3.32 10.98 4.56
C ASN A 102 -1.95 10.61 4.00
N GLU A 103 -1.90 10.44 2.68
CA GLU A 103 -0.70 10.49 1.85
C GLU A 103 -0.03 11.86 1.92
N TRP A 104 1.15 12.02 1.30
CA TRP A 104 1.84 13.31 1.22
C TRP A 104 1.16 14.21 0.17
N ARG A 105 0.40 15.18 0.63
CA ARG A 105 -0.39 16.08 -0.22
C ARG A 105 -0.04 17.55 0.07
N PRO A 106 0.25 18.38 -0.92
CA PRO A 106 0.20 18.13 -2.37
C PRO A 106 1.43 17.42 -2.95
N GLY A 107 2.30 16.82 -2.13
CA GLY A 107 3.39 16.00 -2.58
C GLY A 107 4.64 16.76 -3.05
N ILE A 108 5.56 16.00 -3.66
CA ILE A 108 6.84 16.54 -4.13
C ILE A 108 6.65 17.43 -5.36
N ASP A 109 5.73 17.11 -6.26
CA ASP A 109 5.45 17.88 -7.49
C ASP A 109 4.50 19.06 -7.27
N LYS A 110 3.92 19.19 -6.07
CA LYS A 110 2.94 20.21 -5.70
C LYS A 110 1.61 20.07 -6.45
N ASP A 111 1.32 18.90 -7.01
CA ASP A 111 0.01 18.51 -7.52
C ASP A 111 -0.69 17.60 -6.49
N SER A 112 -1.98 17.76 -6.31
CA SER A 112 -2.76 16.97 -5.35
C SER A 112 -3.29 15.66 -5.91
N HIS A 113 -2.98 15.35 -7.18
CA HIS A 113 -3.37 14.10 -7.80
C HIS A 113 -2.31 13.02 -7.59
N ILE A 114 -2.77 11.83 -7.30
CA ILE A 114 -1.94 10.63 -7.31
C ILE A 114 -1.91 10.11 -8.74
N THR A 115 -0.73 9.80 -9.25
CA THR A 115 -0.57 9.22 -10.59
C THR A 115 -0.70 7.70 -10.53
N ILE A 116 -1.68 7.15 -11.23
CA ILE A 116 -1.83 5.72 -11.44
C ILE A 116 -1.24 5.39 -12.82
N LEU A 117 -0.13 4.65 -12.85
CA LEU A 117 0.49 4.18 -14.09
C LEU A 117 0.12 2.72 -14.34
N LEU A 118 -0.63 2.50 -15.44
CA LEU A 118 -1.00 1.16 -15.89
C LEU A 118 0.01 0.68 -16.94
N HIS A 119 0.72 -0.39 -16.63
CA HIS A 119 1.60 -1.08 -17.57
C HIS A 119 1.61 -2.59 -17.29
N PRO A 120 2.01 -3.44 -18.24
CA PRO A 120 2.02 -4.87 -18.01
C PRO A 120 3.11 -5.24 -16.99
N LEU A 121 2.70 -5.82 -15.87
CA LEU A 121 3.58 -6.36 -14.85
C LEU A 121 3.80 -7.86 -15.02
N LYS A 122 4.78 -8.41 -14.33
CA LYS A 122 4.94 -9.87 -14.21
C LYS A 122 3.68 -10.47 -13.61
N GLN A 123 3.34 -11.69 -14.03
CA GLN A 123 2.04 -12.34 -13.78
C GLN A 123 1.61 -12.38 -12.30
N GLU A 124 2.55 -12.35 -11.37
CA GLU A 124 2.25 -12.47 -9.94
C GLU A 124 1.98 -11.13 -9.25
N ALA A 125 2.29 -10.01 -9.90
CA ALA A 125 2.13 -8.67 -9.36
C ALA A 125 0.79 -8.03 -9.80
N GLY A 126 -0.03 -7.61 -8.83
CA GLY A 126 -1.23 -6.82 -9.07
C GLY A 126 -0.94 -5.33 -9.19
N GLY A 127 0.06 -4.85 -8.45
CA GLY A 127 0.57 -3.49 -8.42
C GLY A 127 1.90 -3.41 -7.70
N TYR A 128 2.44 -2.22 -7.61
CA TYR A 128 3.54 -1.86 -6.71
C TYR A 128 3.58 -0.34 -6.50
N THR A 129 4.29 0.09 -5.46
CA THR A 129 4.70 1.48 -5.25
C THR A 129 6.22 1.56 -5.16
N SER A 130 6.77 2.72 -5.52
CA SER A 130 8.19 3.03 -5.34
C SER A 130 8.32 4.29 -4.50
N THR A 131 8.77 4.15 -3.26
CA THR A 131 9.06 5.31 -2.41
C THR A 131 10.10 6.24 -3.03
N GLY A 132 10.93 5.73 -3.95
CA GLY A 132 11.87 6.52 -4.72
C GLY A 132 11.24 7.64 -5.53
N ASP A 133 9.97 7.49 -5.93
CA ASP A 133 9.25 8.51 -6.70
C ASP A 133 8.87 9.74 -5.89
N GLU A 134 8.83 9.61 -4.58
CA GLU A 134 8.55 10.71 -3.65
C GLU A 134 9.80 11.51 -3.25
N TYR A 135 10.96 11.21 -3.84
CA TYR A 135 12.21 11.96 -3.65
C TYR A 135 12.59 12.74 -4.91
N SER A 136 13.42 13.78 -4.72
CA SER A 136 13.97 14.52 -5.85
C SER A 136 14.92 13.65 -6.69
N ARG A 137 15.04 13.93 -7.98
CA ARG A 137 16.03 13.25 -8.86
C ARG A 137 17.48 13.48 -8.44
N LEU A 138 17.73 14.45 -7.58
CA LEU A 138 19.06 14.63 -6.96
C LEU A 138 19.34 13.55 -5.90
N GLN A 139 18.31 13.00 -5.28
CA GLN A 139 18.39 11.94 -4.28
C GLN A 139 18.25 10.55 -4.93
N VAL A 140 17.26 10.42 -5.83
CA VAL A 140 16.96 9.18 -6.55
C VAL A 140 16.87 9.51 -8.04
N SER A 141 17.88 9.15 -8.82
CA SER A 141 17.99 9.53 -10.24
C SER A 141 16.87 9.03 -11.13
N SER A 142 16.28 7.89 -10.77
CA SER A 142 15.12 7.27 -11.44
C SER A 142 13.77 7.67 -10.86
N SER A 143 13.72 8.71 -10.02
CA SER A 143 12.46 9.21 -9.46
C SER A 143 11.58 9.84 -10.54
N ASN A 144 10.28 9.53 -10.48
CA ASN A 144 9.27 10.23 -11.27
C ASN A 144 8.84 11.56 -10.63
N GLN A 145 9.24 11.78 -9.37
CA GLN A 145 8.91 12.98 -8.58
C GLN A 145 7.40 13.21 -8.50
N ARG A 146 6.67 12.17 -8.12
CA ARG A 146 5.20 12.17 -7.99
C ARG A 146 4.77 11.15 -6.93
N GLU A 147 3.63 11.37 -6.32
CA GLU A 147 2.90 10.34 -5.60
C GLU A 147 2.31 9.36 -6.62
N MET A 148 2.88 8.15 -6.71
CA MET A 148 2.54 7.19 -7.76
C MET A 148 2.17 5.82 -7.24
N VAL A 149 1.21 5.21 -7.94
CA VAL A 149 0.86 3.80 -7.85
C VAL A 149 0.98 3.17 -9.24
N TYR A 150 1.57 1.99 -9.30
CA TYR A 150 1.68 1.20 -10.52
C TYR A 150 0.71 0.03 -10.44
N LEU A 151 -0.15 -0.12 -11.45
CA LEU A 151 -1.11 -1.21 -11.53
C LEU A 151 -0.88 -2.05 -12.77
N ASN A 152 -1.10 -3.36 -12.63
CA ASN A 152 -0.97 -4.28 -13.74
C ASN A 152 -2.08 -4.07 -14.77
N ALA A 153 -1.71 -3.56 -15.95
CA ALA A 153 -2.65 -3.30 -17.04
C ALA A 153 -3.37 -4.58 -17.51
N ASP A 154 -2.77 -5.76 -17.35
CA ASP A 154 -3.40 -7.02 -17.74
C ASP A 154 -4.52 -7.44 -16.76
N TYR A 155 -4.51 -6.90 -15.54
CA TYR A 155 -5.51 -7.17 -14.50
C TYR A 155 -6.50 -6.03 -14.29
N ILE A 156 -6.44 -4.96 -15.09
CA ILE A 156 -7.31 -3.80 -14.88
C ILE A 156 -8.82 -4.12 -14.99
N LEU A 157 -9.18 -5.11 -15.82
CA LEU A 157 -10.55 -5.59 -15.93
C LEU A 157 -10.91 -6.66 -14.87
N SER A 158 -9.97 -7.00 -13.98
CA SER A 158 -10.22 -7.93 -12.89
C SER A 158 -11.06 -7.28 -11.79
N PRO A 159 -11.97 -8.03 -11.13
CA PRO A 159 -12.65 -7.56 -9.92
C PRO A 159 -11.70 -7.15 -8.77
N LEU A 160 -10.42 -7.55 -8.85
CA LEU A 160 -9.40 -7.21 -7.86
C LEU A 160 -8.70 -5.86 -8.11
N ALA A 161 -9.02 -5.12 -9.18
CA ALA A 161 -8.36 -3.85 -9.50
C ALA A 161 -8.47 -2.82 -8.34
N SER A 162 -9.66 -2.68 -7.74
CA SER A 162 -9.85 -1.82 -6.55
C SER A 162 -9.08 -2.33 -5.32
N THR A 163 -8.98 -3.65 -5.17
CA THR A 163 -8.17 -4.28 -4.10
C THR A 163 -6.69 -3.90 -4.24
N PHE A 164 -6.14 -3.99 -5.46
CA PHE A 164 -4.75 -3.61 -5.71
C PHE A 164 -4.53 -2.11 -5.50
N LEU A 165 -5.42 -1.26 -6.01
CA LEU A 165 -5.33 0.19 -5.78
C LEU A 165 -5.35 0.55 -4.29
N ALA A 166 -6.22 -0.06 -3.51
CA ALA A 166 -6.33 0.18 -2.07
C ALA A 166 -5.06 -0.27 -1.32
N HIS A 167 -4.49 -1.42 -1.69
CA HIS A 167 -3.23 -1.92 -1.16
C HIS A 167 -2.09 -0.92 -1.42
N GLU A 168 -1.90 -0.54 -2.68
CA GLU A 168 -0.81 0.35 -3.08
C GLU A 168 -0.99 1.78 -2.52
N PHE A 169 -2.21 2.29 -2.45
CA PHE A 169 -2.48 3.58 -1.83
C PHE A 169 -2.11 3.60 -0.33
N THR A 170 -2.24 2.47 0.35
CA THR A 170 -1.83 2.36 1.77
C THR A 170 -0.32 2.56 1.94
N HIS A 171 0.50 2.19 0.97
CA HIS A 171 1.94 2.46 0.99
C HIS A 171 2.26 3.94 0.89
N LEU A 172 1.54 4.72 0.04
CA LEU A 172 1.69 6.17 -0.02
C LEU A 172 1.33 6.84 1.32
N ILE A 173 0.25 6.37 1.95
CA ILE A 173 -0.10 6.83 3.31
C ILE A 173 1.02 6.49 4.30
N THR A 174 1.56 5.26 4.26
CA THR A 174 2.64 4.84 5.17
C THR A 174 3.88 5.70 4.99
N PHE A 175 4.28 5.99 3.76
CA PHE A 175 5.41 6.87 3.47
C PHE A 175 5.23 8.24 4.14
N ASN A 176 4.09 8.89 3.92
CA ASN A 176 3.83 10.19 4.53
C ASN A 176 3.84 10.14 6.06
N GLN A 177 3.17 9.14 6.65
CA GLN A 177 3.05 9.07 8.12
C GLN A 177 4.38 8.72 8.79
N LYS A 178 5.20 7.87 8.18
CA LYS A 178 6.48 7.40 8.75
C LYS A 178 7.66 8.27 8.30
N GLU A 179 7.87 8.44 7.02
CA GLU A 179 9.08 9.11 6.51
C GLU A 179 8.93 10.62 6.52
N VAL A 180 7.87 11.16 5.96
CA VAL A 180 7.71 12.63 5.88
C VAL A 180 7.44 13.26 7.24
N LYS A 181 6.50 12.71 8.03
CA LYS A 181 6.08 13.31 9.31
C LYS A 181 6.98 12.92 10.48
N ASN A 182 7.48 11.68 10.52
CA ASN A 182 8.20 11.14 11.66
C ASN A 182 9.69 10.91 11.42
N GLY A 183 10.17 10.96 10.17
CA GLY A 183 11.59 10.78 9.83
C GLY A 183 12.10 9.36 10.09
N VAL A 184 11.24 8.35 10.04
CA VAL A 184 11.58 6.93 10.23
C VAL A 184 11.01 6.10 9.09
N SER A 185 11.71 5.04 8.69
CA SER A 185 11.22 4.10 7.69
C SER A 185 10.58 2.90 8.37
N GLU A 186 9.37 2.51 7.94
CA GLU A 186 8.64 1.42 8.56
C GLU A 186 9.27 0.06 8.23
N ASP A 187 9.15 -0.91 9.13
CA ASP A 187 9.50 -2.30 8.86
C ASP A 187 8.60 -2.84 7.73
N VAL A 188 9.19 -3.49 6.73
CA VAL A 188 8.47 -3.95 5.52
C VAL A 188 7.26 -4.80 5.87
N TRP A 189 7.41 -5.77 6.78
CA TRP A 189 6.30 -6.65 7.16
C TRP A 189 5.09 -5.90 7.73
N LEU A 190 5.30 -4.81 8.48
CA LEU A 190 4.17 -4.06 9.06
C LEU A 190 3.58 -3.06 8.06
N ASN A 191 4.39 -2.54 7.13
CA ASN A 191 3.91 -1.78 5.99
C ASN A 191 2.97 -2.65 5.13
N GLU A 192 3.44 -3.84 4.74
CA GLU A 192 2.64 -4.81 4.00
C GLU A 192 1.40 -5.27 4.77
N GLY A 193 1.52 -5.48 6.08
CA GLY A 193 0.40 -5.88 6.92
C GLY A 193 -0.77 -4.87 6.91
N ARG A 194 -0.48 -3.57 6.89
CA ARG A 194 -1.51 -2.53 6.77
C ARG A 194 -2.12 -2.54 5.37
N ALA A 195 -1.30 -2.66 4.33
CA ALA A 195 -1.74 -2.71 2.94
C ALA A 195 -2.62 -3.95 2.68
N GLU A 196 -2.25 -5.11 3.22
CA GLU A 196 -3.06 -6.34 3.15
C GLU A 196 -4.39 -6.26 3.91
N TYR A 197 -4.49 -5.39 4.94
CA TYR A 197 -5.74 -5.19 5.67
C TYR A 197 -6.67 -4.16 5.02
N ALA A 198 -6.17 -3.27 4.17
CA ALA A 198 -6.96 -2.23 3.52
C ALA A 198 -8.18 -2.78 2.75
N PRO A 199 -8.09 -3.85 1.94
CA PRO A 199 -9.26 -4.44 1.29
C PRO A 199 -10.33 -4.95 2.26
N MET A 200 -9.95 -5.37 3.47
CA MET A 200 -10.91 -5.78 4.51
C MET A 200 -11.71 -4.60 5.03
N LEU A 201 -11.07 -3.46 5.26
CA LEU A 201 -11.74 -2.22 5.68
C LEU A 201 -12.76 -1.73 4.67
N LEU A 202 -12.51 -1.99 3.39
CA LEU A 202 -13.33 -1.56 2.25
C LEU A 202 -14.44 -2.56 1.90
N GLY A 203 -14.47 -3.73 2.57
CA GLY A 203 -15.47 -4.76 2.29
C GLY A 203 -15.16 -5.61 1.04
N TYR A 204 -13.95 -5.51 0.46
CA TYR A 204 -13.60 -6.22 -0.78
C TYR A 204 -13.34 -7.73 -0.60
N ASN A 205 -13.47 -8.24 0.61
CA ASN A 205 -13.41 -9.68 0.88
C ASN A 205 -14.78 -10.35 0.88
N GLU A 206 -15.82 -9.64 0.46
CA GLU A 206 -17.17 -10.18 0.25
C GLU A 206 -17.58 -10.03 -1.23
N PRO A 207 -17.96 -11.11 -1.92
CA PRO A 207 -18.01 -12.48 -1.40
C PRO A 207 -16.61 -13.04 -1.13
N TYR A 208 -16.50 -13.99 -0.18
CA TYR A 208 -15.23 -14.61 0.20
C TYR A 208 -14.58 -15.37 -0.96
N GLU A 209 -15.40 -16.00 -1.79
CA GLU A 209 -14.91 -16.74 -2.96
C GLU A 209 -14.19 -15.81 -3.95
N ASN A 210 -12.97 -16.18 -4.31
CA ASN A 210 -12.05 -15.42 -5.16
C ASN A 210 -11.57 -14.08 -4.58
N SER A 211 -11.86 -13.79 -3.31
CA SER A 211 -11.36 -12.61 -2.61
C SER A 211 -9.85 -12.70 -2.30
N ASN A 212 -9.27 -11.55 -1.97
CA ASN A 212 -7.89 -11.51 -1.46
C ASN A 212 -7.75 -12.36 -0.18
N LEU A 213 -8.70 -12.29 0.75
CA LEU A 213 -8.66 -13.08 1.98
C LEU A 213 -8.62 -14.58 1.69
N GLN A 214 -9.43 -15.08 0.74
CA GLN A 214 -9.37 -16.51 0.37
C GLN A 214 -8.01 -16.89 -0.19
N ARG A 215 -7.41 -16.03 -1.01
CA ARG A 215 -6.06 -16.25 -1.54
C ARG A 215 -5.04 -16.34 -0.41
N ARG A 216 -5.06 -15.41 0.55
CA ARG A 216 -4.14 -15.37 1.70
C ARG A 216 -4.31 -16.55 2.65
N VAL A 217 -5.55 -17.03 2.83
CA VAL A 217 -5.78 -18.28 3.57
C VAL A 217 -5.11 -19.46 2.90
N ARG A 218 -5.18 -19.57 1.57
CA ARG A 218 -4.48 -20.63 0.82
C ARG A 218 -2.96 -20.51 0.94
N ASP A 219 -2.42 -19.29 0.82
CA ASP A 219 -1.00 -19.01 0.94
C ASP A 219 -0.49 -19.38 2.35
N PHE A 220 -1.22 -18.99 3.40
CA PHE A 220 -0.94 -19.35 4.79
C PHE A 220 -0.90 -20.87 5.01
N LEU A 221 -1.87 -21.61 4.47
CA LEU A 221 -1.95 -23.06 4.65
C LEU A 221 -0.82 -23.83 3.94
N GLN A 222 -0.09 -23.20 3.00
CA GLN A 222 1.10 -23.79 2.38
C GLN A 222 2.30 -23.82 3.32
N ASN A 223 2.48 -22.75 4.14
CA ASN A 223 3.54 -22.67 5.14
C ASN A 223 3.08 -21.90 6.38
N PRO A 224 2.26 -22.49 7.27
CA PRO A 224 1.72 -21.81 8.44
C PRO A 224 2.77 -21.52 9.52
N THR A 225 4.01 -21.96 9.34
CA THR A 225 5.15 -21.71 10.24
C THR A 225 6.08 -20.62 9.74
N ASP A 226 5.72 -19.94 8.67
CA ASP A 226 6.50 -18.82 8.16
C ASP A 226 6.58 -17.67 9.15
N SER A 227 7.64 -16.88 9.08
CA SER A 227 7.85 -15.76 9.98
C SER A 227 6.94 -14.59 9.58
N ILE A 228 6.34 -13.88 10.55
CA ILE A 228 5.60 -12.65 10.25
C ILE A 228 6.51 -11.41 10.16
N THR A 229 7.75 -11.49 10.64
CA THR A 229 8.66 -10.33 10.69
C THR A 229 9.88 -10.46 9.77
N GLU A 230 10.22 -11.67 9.32
CA GLU A 230 11.19 -11.89 8.26
C GLU A 230 10.47 -11.74 6.91
N TRP A 231 10.96 -10.91 6.03
CA TRP A 231 10.31 -10.62 4.76
C TRP A 231 11.16 -11.08 3.58
N LYS A 232 10.68 -12.06 2.82
CA LYS A 232 11.34 -12.61 1.63
C LYS A 232 10.61 -12.25 0.34
N ASN A 233 9.44 -11.59 0.46
CA ASN A 233 8.53 -11.28 -0.63
C ASN A 233 7.98 -12.55 -1.32
N GLU A 234 7.70 -13.57 -0.52
CA GLU A 234 7.08 -14.82 -0.97
C GLU A 234 5.57 -14.82 -0.64
N LYS A 235 4.80 -15.65 -1.31
CA LYS A 235 3.33 -15.74 -1.09
C LYS A 235 2.99 -16.11 0.36
N THR A 236 3.83 -16.91 1.00
CA THR A 236 3.64 -17.35 2.39
C THR A 236 3.83 -16.22 3.39
N ASP A 237 4.76 -15.25 3.12
CA ASP A 237 4.90 -14.04 3.94
C ASP A 237 3.58 -13.29 4.02
N TYR A 238 2.95 -13.05 2.87
CA TYR A 238 1.64 -12.37 2.79
C TYR A 238 0.53 -13.19 3.46
N GLY A 239 0.57 -14.52 3.32
CA GLY A 239 -0.44 -15.40 3.93
C GLY A 239 -0.43 -15.35 5.45
N VAL A 240 0.74 -15.55 6.06
CA VAL A 240 0.89 -15.56 7.52
C VAL A 240 0.62 -14.19 8.10
N LEU A 241 1.13 -13.14 7.44
CA LEU A 241 0.95 -11.76 7.87
C LEU A 241 -0.52 -11.33 7.81
N ASN A 242 -1.22 -11.59 6.71
CA ASN A 242 -2.64 -11.23 6.58
C ASN A 242 -3.46 -11.83 7.72
N LEU A 243 -3.29 -13.12 8.02
CA LEU A 243 -4.05 -13.77 9.08
C LEU A 243 -3.68 -13.25 10.48
N PHE A 244 -2.42 -12.90 10.73
CA PHE A 244 -2.04 -12.27 11.98
C PHE A 244 -2.68 -10.88 12.13
N ILE A 245 -2.66 -10.05 11.09
CA ILE A 245 -3.26 -8.71 11.12
C ILE A 245 -4.78 -8.80 11.27
N GLN A 246 -5.47 -9.74 10.59
CA GLN A 246 -6.90 -10.00 10.81
C GLN A 246 -7.17 -10.28 12.29
N TYR A 247 -6.39 -11.18 12.90
CA TYR A 247 -6.49 -11.50 14.32
C TYR A 247 -6.24 -10.27 15.20
N LEU A 248 -5.17 -9.54 14.95
CA LEU A 248 -4.79 -8.36 15.73
C LEU A 248 -5.91 -7.32 15.75
N VAL A 249 -6.52 -7.05 14.59
CA VAL A 249 -7.62 -6.09 14.50
C VAL A 249 -8.90 -6.63 15.12
N GLU A 250 -9.20 -7.90 15.01
CA GLU A 250 -10.36 -8.50 15.70
C GLU A 250 -10.25 -8.42 17.23
N GLN A 251 -9.05 -8.54 17.79
CA GLN A 251 -8.84 -8.50 19.23
C GLN A 251 -8.74 -7.08 19.78
N TYR A 252 -8.11 -6.16 19.06
CA TYR A 252 -7.74 -4.85 19.59
C TYR A 252 -8.34 -3.67 18.80
N GLY A 253 -9.06 -3.95 17.70
CA GLY A 253 -9.64 -2.93 16.83
C GLY A 253 -8.65 -2.33 15.82
N VAL A 254 -9.18 -1.77 14.73
CA VAL A 254 -8.37 -1.22 13.63
C VAL A 254 -7.44 -0.08 14.06
N ARG A 255 -7.78 0.63 15.12
CA ARG A 255 -6.96 1.73 15.64
C ARG A 255 -5.55 1.31 16.04
N VAL A 256 -5.32 0.03 16.35
CA VAL A 256 -3.96 -0.47 16.63
C VAL A 256 -3.03 -0.26 15.44
N LEU A 257 -3.53 -0.44 14.22
CA LEU A 257 -2.75 -0.22 13.00
C LEU A 257 -2.51 1.27 12.74
N GLY A 258 -3.54 2.11 12.89
CA GLY A 258 -3.42 3.57 12.72
C GLY A 258 -2.53 4.22 13.79
N ASP A 259 -2.69 3.85 15.07
CA ASP A 259 -1.86 4.36 16.15
C ASP A 259 -0.38 3.92 16.00
N SER A 260 -0.12 2.68 15.57
CA SER A 260 1.25 2.23 15.29
C SER A 260 1.87 2.98 14.11
N LEU A 261 1.06 3.33 13.10
CA LEU A 261 1.50 4.12 11.96
C LEU A 261 1.86 5.55 12.35
N ALA A 262 1.07 6.17 13.23
CA ALA A 262 1.33 7.52 13.74
C ALA A 262 2.53 7.60 14.72
N SER A 263 3.03 6.47 15.21
CA SER A 263 4.17 6.40 16.13
C SER A 263 5.49 6.75 15.44
N LYS A 264 6.42 7.37 16.18
CA LYS A 264 7.82 7.55 15.76
C LYS A 264 8.66 6.26 15.82
N LYS A 265 8.11 5.19 16.37
CA LYS A 265 8.71 3.86 16.37
C LYS A 265 8.26 3.09 15.15
N THR A 266 8.93 1.98 14.84
CA THR A 266 8.62 1.07 13.73
C THR A 266 8.37 -0.34 14.23
N GLY A 267 7.79 -1.19 13.39
CA GLY A 267 7.60 -2.61 13.64
C GLY A 267 6.95 -2.92 14.99
N ILE A 268 7.50 -3.92 15.66
CA ILE A 268 7.01 -4.39 16.97
C ILE A 268 6.93 -3.27 18.01
N ALA A 269 7.91 -2.35 18.02
CA ALA A 269 7.94 -1.28 18.99
C ALA A 269 6.78 -0.29 18.80
N SER A 270 6.36 -0.03 17.56
CA SER A 270 5.20 0.81 17.25
C SER A 270 3.87 0.12 17.63
N LEU A 271 3.75 -1.20 17.39
CA LEU A 271 2.58 -1.96 17.82
C LEU A 271 2.45 -2.01 19.34
N ASN A 272 3.54 -2.22 20.07
CA ASN A 272 3.51 -2.20 21.54
C ASN A 272 3.04 -0.85 22.08
N GLU A 273 3.48 0.26 21.47
CA GLU A 273 3.01 1.59 21.82
C GLU A 273 1.51 1.77 21.53
N ALA A 274 1.04 1.30 20.39
CA ALA A 274 -0.37 1.35 20.00
C ALA A 274 -1.26 0.51 20.94
N LEU A 275 -0.84 -0.72 21.26
CA LEU A 275 -1.54 -1.58 22.22
C LEU A 275 -1.65 -0.92 23.60
N ALA A 276 -0.54 -0.41 24.12
CA ALA A 276 -0.52 0.29 25.40
C ALA A 276 -1.41 1.55 25.40
N LYS A 277 -1.40 2.33 24.31
CA LYS A 277 -2.26 3.51 24.13
C LYS A 277 -3.74 3.17 24.17
N GLN A 278 -4.13 1.98 23.74
CA GLN A 278 -5.51 1.50 23.77
C GLN A 278 -5.87 0.80 25.09
N GLY A 279 -4.95 0.73 26.03
CA GLY A 279 -5.18 0.08 27.33
C GLY A 279 -5.14 -1.44 27.28
N ALA A 280 -4.57 -2.03 26.23
CA ALA A 280 -4.36 -3.47 26.19
C ALA A 280 -3.38 -3.91 27.28
N SER A 281 -3.66 -5.05 27.91
CA SER A 281 -2.76 -5.67 28.90
C SER A 281 -1.66 -6.49 28.22
N GLU A 282 -1.87 -6.84 26.98
CA GLU A 282 -0.96 -7.64 26.14
C GLU A 282 -0.03 -6.73 25.32
N ASP A 283 1.21 -7.17 25.20
CA ASP A 283 2.16 -6.68 24.19
C ASP A 283 2.11 -7.55 22.92
N PHE A 284 2.92 -7.19 21.93
CA PHE A 284 3.04 -7.96 20.67
C PHE A 284 3.36 -9.44 20.92
N LYS A 285 4.28 -9.74 21.84
CA LYS A 285 4.67 -11.12 22.15
C LYS A 285 3.49 -11.94 22.66
N GLN A 286 2.68 -11.35 23.53
CA GLN A 286 1.51 -12.03 24.08
C GLN A 286 0.40 -12.12 23.01
N ALA A 287 0.19 -11.09 22.19
CA ALA A 287 -0.76 -11.11 21.09
C ALA A 287 -0.39 -12.20 20.06
N PHE A 288 0.90 -12.30 19.69
CA PHE A 288 1.40 -13.35 18.81
C PHE A 288 1.21 -14.75 19.39
N THR A 289 1.53 -14.95 20.69
CA THR A 289 1.30 -16.22 21.38
C THR A 289 -0.18 -16.62 21.35
N ASN A 290 -1.08 -15.66 21.65
CA ASN A 290 -2.52 -15.90 21.61
C ASN A 290 -2.99 -16.24 20.18
N TRP A 291 -2.43 -15.57 19.17
CA TRP A 291 -2.72 -15.87 17.77
C TRP A 291 -2.32 -17.28 17.36
N THR A 292 -1.13 -17.76 17.74
CA THR A 292 -0.72 -19.13 17.41
C THR A 292 -1.67 -20.16 18.03
N ILE A 293 -2.18 -19.89 19.23
CA ILE A 293 -3.22 -20.72 19.87
C ILE A 293 -4.54 -20.61 19.08
N ALA A 294 -4.92 -19.38 18.67
CA ALA A 294 -6.13 -19.16 17.89
C ALA A 294 -6.11 -19.91 16.55
N VAL A 295 -5.00 -19.90 15.84
CA VAL A 295 -4.81 -20.64 14.58
C VAL A 295 -5.00 -22.15 14.77
N PHE A 296 -4.54 -22.68 15.91
CA PHE A 296 -4.63 -24.10 16.22
C PHE A 296 -6.02 -24.51 16.72
N LEU A 297 -6.56 -23.81 17.72
CA LEU A 297 -7.84 -24.16 18.35
C LEU A 297 -9.04 -23.61 17.58
N ASN A 298 -8.97 -22.37 17.22
CA ASN A 298 -10.05 -21.57 16.61
C ASN A 298 -11.42 -21.83 17.23
N ASN A 299 -11.50 -21.73 18.55
CA ASN A 299 -12.67 -22.06 19.33
C ASN A 299 -13.01 -20.95 20.34
N CYS A 300 -13.98 -20.10 19.98
CA CYS A 300 -14.43 -18.99 20.81
C CYS A 300 -15.09 -19.40 22.14
N SER A 301 -15.54 -20.67 22.24
CA SER A 301 -16.10 -21.16 23.51
C SER A 301 -15.04 -21.39 24.58
N VAL A 302 -13.77 -21.59 24.18
CA VAL A 302 -12.65 -21.69 25.12
C VAL A 302 -12.23 -20.29 25.58
N SER A 303 -12.01 -19.38 24.62
CA SER A 303 -11.72 -17.98 24.86
C SER A 303 -11.86 -17.19 23.57
N LYS A 304 -12.35 -15.94 23.65
CA LYS A 304 -12.36 -15.02 22.51
C LYS A 304 -10.96 -14.74 21.96
N LYS A 305 -9.91 -14.88 22.79
CA LYS A 305 -8.51 -14.74 22.38
C LYS A 305 -8.01 -15.90 21.51
N TYR A 306 -8.71 -17.02 21.47
CA TYR A 306 -8.28 -18.23 20.82
C TYR A 306 -9.16 -18.61 19.62
N CYS A 307 -9.70 -17.61 18.94
CA CYS A 307 -10.51 -17.81 17.75
C CYS A 307 -10.53 -16.58 16.87
N TYR A 308 -10.97 -16.77 15.63
CA TYR A 308 -11.41 -15.71 14.74
C TYR A 308 -12.92 -15.49 14.87
N SER A 309 -13.34 -14.22 14.91
CA SER A 309 -14.75 -13.83 14.84
C SER A 309 -15.26 -13.73 13.40
N ASN A 310 -14.39 -13.45 12.43
CA ASN A 310 -14.70 -13.43 11.02
C ASN A 310 -15.27 -14.78 10.56
N GLN A 311 -16.47 -14.74 9.93
CA GLN A 311 -17.19 -15.97 9.52
C GLN A 311 -16.37 -16.83 8.56
N ASN A 312 -15.62 -16.19 7.66
CA ASN A 312 -14.81 -16.86 6.64
C ASN A 312 -13.58 -17.57 7.24
N LEU A 313 -13.13 -17.13 8.43
CA LEU A 313 -12.00 -17.72 9.14
C LEU A 313 -12.40 -18.69 10.25
N ARG A 314 -13.68 -18.82 10.62
CA ARG A 314 -14.14 -19.69 11.73
C ARG A 314 -13.78 -21.16 11.56
N ASN A 315 -13.65 -21.61 10.33
CA ASN A 315 -13.31 -23.01 10.01
C ASN A 315 -11.82 -23.20 9.71
N LEU A 316 -11.01 -22.13 9.80
CA LEU A 316 -9.57 -22.25 9.65
C LEU A 316 -9.00 -23.17 10.73
N ARG A 317 -8.24 -24.18 10.32
CA ARG A 317 -7.56 -25.10 11.22
C ARG A 317 -6.19 -25.44 10.61
N VAL A 318 -5.19 -25.42 11.46
CA VAL A 318 -3.86 -25.94 11.14
C VAL A 318 -3.66 -27.24 11.92
N SER A 319 -3.33 -28.31 11.21
CA SER A 319 -2.99 -29.57 11.86
C SER A 319 -1.51 -29.58 12.23
N PRO A 320 -1.14 -29.97 13.46
CA PRO A 320 0.27 -30.11 13.81
C PRO A 320 0.92 -31.20 12.94
N GLY A 321 2.14 -30.94 12.48
CA GLY A 321 2.92 -31.94 11.70
C GLY A 321 3.31 -33.15 12.49
N ILE A 322 3.20 -33.12 13.84
CA ILE A 322 3.49 -34.21 14.77
C ILE A 322 2.25 -34.47 15.60
N ASN A 323 1.67 -35.63 15.46
CA ASN A 323 0.40 -36.05 16.07
C ASN A 323 0.55 -36.83 17.39
N PHE A 324 1.73 -36.86 17.99
CA PHE A 324 1.98 -37.59 19.26
C PHE A 324 2.87 -36.76 20.19
N LEU A 325 2.56 -36.89 21.49
CA LEU A 325 3.32 -36.33 22.59
C LEU A 325 3.88 -37.44 23.49
N PRO A 326 5.01 -37.19 24.19
CA PRO A 326 5.81 -36.00 24.20
C PRO A 326 6.65 -35.84 22.92
N LEU A 327 6.91 -34.58 22.55
CA LEU A 327 7.92 -34.24 21.56
C LEU A 327 9.28 -34.59 22.16
N ASN A 328 10.00 -35.51 21.55
CA ASN A 328 11.37 -35.78 21.96
C ASN A 328 12.23 -34.57 21.68
N SER A 329 12.86 -34.01 22.70
CA SER A 329 13.76 -32.86 22.65
C SER A 329 15.07 -33.24 21.94
#